data_f39f88849818566c672d69456ed63930
#
_entry.id   f39f88849818566c672d69456ed63930
#
_cell.length_a   1.000
_cell.length_b   1.000
_cell.length_c   1.000
_cell.angle_alpha   90.00
_cell.angle_beta   90.00
_cell.angle_gamma   90.00
#
_symmetry.space_group_name_H-M   'P 1'
#
loop_
_entity.id
_entity.type
_entity.pdbx_description
1 polymer ?
#
loop_
_entity_poly.entity_id
_entity_poly.type
_entity_poly.pdbx_seq_one_letter_code
_entity_poly.pdbx_strand_id
1 'polypeptide(L)'
;RKIRFQNTLSYFKNESHRNCLLKSDSIVQFLNKELQVNGKLHIDGHKNWYIFLVRHLVNHILWLTEIVSNAINEIKPDEILSIRSQGNNYHGPFVNEDERYLSSVVTELCSELGYPVKNVKNDNRLCNYNNRNYNPISKIKSKTFFIHTRSMVHGLCKEVKSILLGFDKFDVLAKNKTVLVLSLGYNFDRVCKEIKRRYNSVKVAFLQDESDSVFKKFQLRGCHDIDCLISYNELPTKADSVEKKDIELFFNIIESHQELFIYRGFNFFQVIKAKILVGITRSTEELIEKSYKISYLVETTRPSLSLSYSSRGLTYVLGELCRNNDLKALCISHGTVVPPKNETEEIVNRNIGESVILNKYPSVAVQTPLTEEFLDHYEHLSENIITGPLIFSRKSNSVHSGKTINILHAVTLKSRSSMKFWGVEHNDEFVSSVGDIINVVDSMNNIKLIIKLHPTFYENLTSKDLSQLLPGTGSYIISDRTLEEELSAADLVVSFSSTVIEEAIINRIPVMLYDKWGRYQHYKALDLMCNLFKPFPLYYISSRKILEENLETIIAKGLSPAIDPNEWDCFNYPESVKQNFYNYINKCLSS
;
A
#
# COMPACT_ATOMS: atom_id res chain seq x y z
N ARG A 1 -42.57 -8.88 -6.25
CA ARG A 1 -41.79 -9.04 -5.00
C ARG A 1 -40.83 -7.87 -4.90
N LYS A 2 -40.83 -7.13 -3.76
CA LYS A 2 -39.85 -6.07 -3.50
C LYS A 2 -38.52 -6.75 -3.20
N ILE A 3 -37.51 -6.52 -4.04
CA ILE A 3 -36.11 -6.93 -3.76
C ILE A 3 -35.61 -5.99 -2.67
N ARG A 4 -35.20 -6.55 -1.52
CA ARG A 4 -34.50 -5.78 -0.49
C ARG A 4 -33.00 -5.92 -0.75
N PHE A 5 -32.33 -4.80 -0.95
CA PHE A 5 -30.88 -4.73 -0.97
C PHE A 5 -30.41 -4.46 0.46
N GLN A 6 -29.48 -5.28 0.93
CA GLN A 6 -28.74 -5.04 2.17
C GLN A 6 -27.26 -4.91 1.82
N ASN A 7 -26.62 -3.98 2.48
CA ASN A 7 -25.19 -3.74 2.31
C ASN A 7 -24.41 -4.81 3.10
N THR A 8 -23.26 -5.25 2.59
CA THR A 8 -22.33 -6.18 3.28
C THR A 8 -21.90 -5.68 4.65
N LEU A 9 -21.88 -4.36 4.88
CA LEU A 9 -21.64 -3.73 6.18
C LEU A 9 -22.59 -4.18 7.28
N SER A 10 -23.82 -4.55 6.94
CA SER A 10 -24.79 -5.05 7.92
C SER A 10 -24.33 -6.35 8.58
N TYR A 11 -23.45 -7.10 7.91
CA TYR A 11 -23.00 -8.43 8.29
C TYR A 11 -21.55 -8.49 8.76
N PHE A 12 -20.77 -7.38 8.67
CA PHE A 12 -19.39 -7.33 9.10
C PHE A 12 -19.19 -6.29 10.20
N LYS A 13 -19.25 -6.73 11.45
CA LYS A 13 -19.15 -5.89 12.64
C LYS A 13 -17.71 -5.84 13.18
N ASN A 14 -17.45 -5.00 14.18
CA ASN A 14 -16.13 -4.89 14.80
C ASN A 14 -15.64 -6.21 15.39
N GLU A 15 -16.53 -6.99 16.00
CA GLU A 15 -16.21 -8.34 16.48
C GLU A 15 -15.81 -9.27 15.33
N SER A 16 -16.50 -9.21 14.20
CA SER A 16 -16.16 -9.95 12.98
C SER A 16 -14.75 -9.61 12.50
N HIS A 17 -14.43 -8.33 12.48
CA HIS A 17 -13.09 -7.85 12.13
C HIS A 17 -12.01 -8.44 13.04
N ARG A 18 -12.21 -8.33 14.36
CA ARG A 18 -11.28 -8.88 15.36
C ARG A 18 -11.08 -10.39 15.19
N ASN A 19 -12.18 -11.15 15.09
CA ASN A 19 -12.13 -12.61 14.97
C ASN A 19 -11.40 -13.07 13.70
N CYS A 20 -11.67 -12.42 12.55
CA CYS A 20 -10.97 -12.70 11.31
C CYS A 20 -9.47 -12.39 11.41
N LEU A 21 -9.12 -11.25 12.00
CA LEU A 21 -7.74 -10.83 12.16
C LEU A 21 -6.94 -11.80 13.05
N LEU A 22 -7.47 -12.16 14.20
CA LEU A 22 -6.86 -13.12 15.13
C LEU A 22 -6.70 -14.50 14.46
N LYS A 23 -7.72 -14.99 13.76
CA LYS A 23 -7.64 -16.27 13.04
C LYS A 23 -6.58 -16.24 11.93
N SER A 24 -6.56 -15.17 11.15
CA SER A 24 -5.53 -14.99 10.10
C SER A 24 -4.11 -15.00 10.69
N ASP A 25 -3.91 -14.24 11.77
CA ASP A 25 -2.60 -14.16 12.41
C ASP A 25 -2.19 -15.52 13.00
N SER A 26 -3.09 -16.25 13.64
CA SER A 26 -2.81 -17.59 14.19
C SER A 26 -2.32 -18.57 13.12
N ILE A 27 -2.95 -18.58 11.94
CA ILE A 27 -2.53 -19.41 10.79
C ILE A 27 -1.14 -19.01 10.34
N VAL A 28 -0.91 -17.73 10.16
CA VAL A 28 0.37 -17.21 9.66
C VAL A 28 1.51 -17.46 10.64
N GLN A 29 1.30 -17.23 11.94
CA GLN A 29 2.30 -17.48 12.97
C GLN A 29 2.67 -18.98 13.04
N PHE A 30 1.67 -19.85 12.95
CA PHE A 30 1.92 -21.30 12.87
C PHE A 30 2.78 -21.66 11.65
N LEU A 31 2.40 -21.21 10.46
CA LEU A 31 3.14 -21.47 9.23
C LEU A 31 4.57 -20.93 9.29
N ASN A 32 4.76 -19.73 9.83
CA ASN A 32 6.10 -19.17 10.04
C ASN A 32 6.97 -20.06 10.92
N LYS A 33 6.41 -20.57 12.03
CA LYS A 33 7.12 -21.46 12.95
C LYS A 33 7.49 -22.79 12.28
N GLU A 34 6.55 -23.43 11.61
CA GLU A 34 6.79 -24.70 10.91
C GLU A 34 7.83 -24.57 9.81
N LEU A 35 7.79 -23.48 9.04
CA LEU A 35 8.77 -23.20 8.00
C LEU A 35 10.17 -22.85 8.55
N GLN A 36 10.26 -22.34 9.78
CA GLN A 36 11.54 -22.13 10.46
C GLN A 36 12.16 -23.45 10.94
N VAL A 37 11.34 -24.36 11.45
CA VAL A 37 11.81 -25.65 12.00
C VAL A 37 12.17 -26.63 10.89
N ASN A 38 11.34 -26.71 9.85
CA ASN A 38 11.44 -27.74 8.80
C ASN A 38 12.15 -27.25 7.52
N GLY A 39 12.27 -25.95 7.33
CA GLY A 39 12.80 -25.35 6.10
C GLY A 39 14.18 -24.75 6.29
N LYS A 40 15.23 -25.42 5.77
CA LYS A 40 16.54 -24.78 5.55
C LYS A 40 16.50 -24.01 4.24
N LEU A 41 15.77 -22.88 4.22
CA LEU A 41 15.74 -22.02 3.05
C LEU A 41 17.04 -21.23 2.94
N HIS A 42 17.57 -21.14 1.72
CA HIS A 42 18.76 -20.35 1.46
C HIS A 42 18.51 -18.85 1.56
N ILE A 43 17.26 -18.42 1.34
CA ILE A 43 16.86 -17.01 1.34
C ILE A 43 15.52 -16.87 2.06
N ASP A 44 15.51 -16.18 3.21
CA ASP A 44 14.30 -15.91 4.01
C ASP A 44 13.24 -15.12 3.22
N GLY A 45 13.66 -14.32 2.26
CA GLY A 45 12.77 -13.54 1.40
C GLY A 45 11.77 -14.37 0.59
N HIS A 46 12.12 -15.61 0.21
CA HIS A 46 11.21 -16.52 -0.50
C HIS A 46 10.08 -16.99 0.44
N LYS A 47 10.45 -17.39 1.67
CA LYS A 47 9.47 -17.74 2.71
C LYS A 47 8.56 -16.55 3.04
N ASN A 48 9.14 -15.38 3.24
CA ASN A 48 8.39 -14.17 3.56
C ASN A 48 7.35 -13.84 2.48
N TRP A 49 7.71 -13.96 1.20
CA TRP A 49 6.79 -13.75 0.09
C TRP A 49 5.66 -14.77 0.04
N TYR A 50 5.99 -16.05 0.20
CA TYR A 50 5.00 -17.12 0.23
C TYR A 50 3.97 -16.91 1.34
N ILE A 51 4.45 -16.67 2.56
CA ILE A 51 3.62 -16.40 3.73
C ILE A 51 2.74 -15.15 3.52
N PHE A 52 3.32 -14.12 2.92
CA PHE A 52 2.55 -12.91 2.58
C PHE A 52 1.38 -13.22 1.65
N LEU A 53 1.59 -14.00 0.60
CA LEU A 53 0.53 -14.37 -0.34
C LEU A 53 -0.53 -15.26 0.31
N VAL A 54 -0.13 -16.22 1.15
CA VAL A 54 -1.07 -17.06 1.92
C VAL A 54 -1.89 -16.21 2.87
N ARG A 55 -1.27 -15.32 3.64
CA ARG A 55 -1.97 -14.37 4.53
C ARG A 55 -3.03 -13.58 3.76
N HIS A 56 -2.66 -13.06 2.61
CA HIS A 56 -3.56 -12.28 1.77
C HIS A 56 -4.78 -13.08 1.33
N LEU A 57 -4.58 -14.31 0.88
CA LEU A 57 -5.63 -15.24 0.50
C LEU A 57 -6.56 -15.55 1.68
N VAL A 58 -5.98 -15.93 2.82
CA VAL A 58 -6.71 -16.26 4.05
C VAL A 58 -7.57 -15.08 4.52
N ASN A 59 -7.03 -13.87 4.53
CA ASN A 59 -7.79 -12.66 4.92
C ASN A 59 -9.08 -12.51 4.12
N HIS A 60 -9.03 -12.68 2.80
CA HIS A 60 -10.21 -12.58 1.94
C HIS A 60 -11.24 -13.66 2.22
N ILE A 61 -10.79 -14.89 2.42
CA ILE A 61 -11.68 -16.01 2.69
C ILE A 61 -12.37 -15.84 4.06
N LEU A 62 -11.64 -15.46 5.09
CA LEU A 62 -12.21 -15.21 6.41
C LEU A 62 -13.23 -14.07 6.38
N TRP A 63 -12.90 -12.96 5.72
CA TRP A 63 -13.82 -11.83 5.55
C TRP A 63 -15.12 -12.25 4.85
N LEU A 64 -15.00 -13.02 3.76
CA LEU A 64 -16.14 -13.50 3.00
C LEU A 64 -16.98 -14.50 3.80
N THR A 65 -16.33 -15.44 4.49
CA THR A 65 -16.97 -16.44 5.36
C THR A 65 -17.78 -15.74 6.46
N GLU A 66 -17.21 -14.70 7.07
CA GLU A 66 -17.88 -13.95 8.14
C GLU A 66 -19.16 -13.26 7.64
N ILE A 67 -19.07 -12.56 6.51
CA ILE A 67 -20.22 -11.87 5.91
C ILE A 67 -21.32 -12.86 5.53
N VAL A 68 -20.97 -13.94 4.84
CA VAL A 68 -21.95 -14.92 4.35
C VAL A 68 -22.59 -15.66 5.52
N SER A 69 -21.80 -16.11 6.49
CA SER A 69 -22.32 -16.80 7.68
C SER A 69 -23.27 -15.91 8.50
N ASN A 70 -22.90 -14.63 8.72
CA ASN A 70 -23.76 -13.70 9.44
C ASN A 70 -25.04 -13.39 8.65
N ALA A 71 -24.96 -13.21 7.34
CA ALA A 71 -26.10 -13.00 6.47
C ALA A 71 -27.07 -14.20 6.49
N ILE A 72 -26.55 -15.42 6.39
CA ILE A 72 -27.35 -16.65 6.47
C ILE A 72 -28.03 -16.76 7.82
N ASN A 73 -27.32 -16.54 8.92
CA ASN A 73 -27.87 -16.64 10.27
C ASN A 73 -28.99 -15.61 10.55
N GLU A 74 -28.88 -14.41 9.96
CA GLU A 74 -29.87 -13.35 10.12
C GLU A 74 -31.09 -13.56 9.21
N ILE A 75 -30.84 -13.87 7.92
CA ILE A 75 -31.88 -13.95 6.89
C ILE A 75 -32.61 -15.28 6.94
N LYS A 76 -31.91 -16.37 7.27
CA LYS A 76 -32.40 -17.76 7.24
C LYS A 76 -33.07 -18.09 5.89
N PRO A 77 -32.33 -18.00 4.79
CA PRO A 77 -32.89 -18.16 3.45
C PRO A 77 -33.28 -19.63 3.18
N ASP A 78 -34.33 -19.83 2.41
CA ASP A 78 -34.72 -21.17 1.93
C ASP A 78 -33.79 -21.67 0.81
N GLU A 79 -33.28 -20.74 -0.01
CA GLU A 79 -32.39 -21.01 -1.15
C GLU A 79 -31.44 -19.82 -1.34
N ILE A 80 -30.22 -20.11 -1.73
CA ILE A 80 -29.19 -19.11 -2.04
C ILE A 80 -28.91 -19.09 -3.55
N LEU A 81 -28.99 -17.92 -4.15
CA LEU A 81 -28.61 -17.72 -5.54
C LEU A 81 -27.18 -17.21 -5.64
N SER A 82 -26.28 -18.02 -6.18
CA SER A 82 -24.91 -17.62 -6.48
C SER A 82 -24.74 -17.28 -7.97
N ILE A 83 -24.25 -16.09 -8.25
CA ILE A 83 -23.96 -15.69 -9.63
C ILE A 83 -22.58 -16.24 -9.98
N ARG A 84 -22.55 -17.32 -10.76
CA ARG A 84 -21.32 -17.98 -11.18
C ARG A 84 -20.81 -17.37 -12.47
N SER A 85 -19.67 -16.71 -12.45
CA SER A 85 -18.95 -16.35 -13.67
C SER A 85 -18.25 -17.58 -14.26
N GLN A 86 -18.16 -17.66 -15.60
CA GLN A 86 -17.54 -18.81 -16.26
C GLN A 86 -16.01 -18.78 -16.14
N GLY A 87 -15.43 -19.91 -15.75
CA GLY A 87 -13.98 -20.16 -15.67
C GLY A 87 -13.37 -19.92 -14.29
N ASN A 88 -12.38 -20.72 -13.96
CA ASN A 88 -11.57 -20.57 -12.74
C ASN A 88 -10.22 -20.00 -13.14
N ASN A 89 -9.91 -18.77 -12.73
CA ASN A 89 -8.60 -18.21 -12.95
C ASN A 89 -7.76 -18.36 -11.67
N TYR A 90 -7.03 -19.46 -11.57
CA TYR A 90 -6.12 -19.70 -10.44
C TYR A 90 -4.72 -19.13 -10.69
N HIS A 91 -4.47 -18.49 -11.83
CA HIS A 91 -3.14 -18.09 -12.26
C HIS A 91 -2.57 -16.90 -11.51
N GLY A 92 -3.42 -15.95 -11.08
CA GLY A 92 -2.95 -14.82 -10.28
C GLY A 92 -2.80 -15.18 -8.80
N PRO A 93 -1.81 -14.63 -8.09
CA PRO A 93 -1.62 -14.89 -6.65
C PRO A 93 -2.66 -14.17 -5.77
N PHE A 94 -3.29 -13.12 -6.29
CA PHE A 94 -4.25 -12.31 -5.54
C PHE A 94 -5.70 -12.66 -5.88
N VAL A 95 -6.56 -12.59 -4.87
CA VAL A 95 -7.99 -12.97 -4.99
C VAL A 95 -8.82 -11.91 -5.69
N ASN A 96 -8.46 -10.64 -5.56
CA ASN A 96 -9.20 -9.50 -6.11
C ASN A 96 -9.30 -9.46 -7.64
N GLU A 97 -8.44 -10.19 -8.32
CA GLU A 97 -8.46 -10.28 -9.79
C GLU A 97 -9.47 -11.31 -10.30
N ASP A 98 -10.16 -12.02 -9.40
CA ASP A 98 -11.02 -13.13 -9.77
C ASP A 98 -12.33 -13.20 -8.97
N GLU A 99 -13.34 -12.44 -9.43
CA GLU A 99 -14.71 -12.54 -8.92
C GLU A 99 -15.29 -13.97 -9.00
N ARG A 100 -14.79 -14.79 -9.92
CA ARG A 100 -15.21 -16.18 -10.13
C ARG A 100 -14.77 -17.06 -8.98
N TYR A 101 -13.57 -16.80 -8.46
CA TYR A 101 -13.04 -17.51 -7.30
C TYR A 101 -13.89 -17.23 -6.05
N LEU A 102 -14.26 -15.96 -5.83
CA LEU A 102 -15.11 -15.58 -4.69
C LEU A 102 -16.48 -16.23 -4.76
N SER A 103 -17.09 -16.35 -5.95
CA SER A 103 -18.37 -17.04 -6.11
C SER A 103 -18.27 -18.55 -5.82
N SER A 104 -17.12 -19.17 -6.13
CA SER A 104 -16.86 -20.57 -5.77
C SER A 104 -16.78 -20.75 -4.26
N VAL A 105 -16.07 -19.86 -3.56
CA VAL A 105 -15.99 -19.86 -2.08
C VAL A 105 -17.37 -19.77 -1.46
N VAL A 106 -18.20 -18.84 -1.92
CA VAL A 106 -19.59 -18.68 -1.41
C VAL A 106 -20.40 -19.94 -1.64
N THR A 107 -20.28 -20.55 -2.83
CA THR A 107 -21.00 -21.79 -3.15
C THR A 107 -20.60 -22.94 -2.23
N GLU A 108 -19.31 -23.18 -2.04
CA GLU A 108 -18.79 -24.22 -1.15
C GLU A 108 -19.21 -23.98 0.31
N LEU A 109 -19.03 -22.76 0.81
CA LEU A 109 -19.43 -22.36 2.16
C LEU A 109 -20.92 -22.62 2.39
N CYS A 110 -21.80 -22.18 1.50
CA CYS A 110 -23.24 -22.37 1.65
C CYS A 110 -23.62 -23.85 1.61
N SER A 111 -22.96 -24.63 0.75
CA SER A 111 -23.17 -26.08 0.65
C SER A 111 -22.77 -26.80 1.94
N GLU A 112 -21.61 -26.47 2.52
CA GLU A 112 -21.18 -27.06 3.81
C GLU A 112 -22.08 -26.66 4.98
N LEU A 113 -22.66 -25.47 4.94
CA LEU A 113 -23.66 -25.03 5.92
C LEU A 113 -25.05 -25.64 5.71
N GLY A 114 -25.21 -26.52 4.70
CA GLY A 114 -26.45 -27.23 4.42
C GLY A 114 -27.52 -26.43 3.68
N TYR A 115 -27.18 -25.31 3.07
CA TYR A 115 -28.11 -24.49 2.30
C TYR A 115 -28.13 -24.88 0.81
N PRO A 116 -29.31 -25.01 0.18
CA PRO A 116 -29.41 -25.22 -1.26
C PRO A 116 -28.84 -24.03 -2.03
N VAL A 117 -27.85 -24.28 -2.90
CA VAL A 117 -27.24 -23.24 -3.72
C VAL A 117 -27.62 -23.44 -5.17
N LYS A 118 -28.27 -22.45 -5.75
CA LYS A 118 -28.57 -22.41 -7.19
C LYS A 118 -27.59 -21.48 -7.90
N ASN A 119 -26.76 -22.06 -8.76
CA ASN A 119 -25.86 -21.30 -9.59
C ASN A 119 -26.60 -20.68 -10.77
N VAL A 120 -26.63 -19.36 -10.84
CA VAL A 120 -27.17 -18.59 -11.97
C VAL A 120 -26.01 -18.23 -12.89
N LYS A 121 -26.10 -18.63 -14.16
CA LYS A 121 -25.10 -18.21 -15.17
C LYS A 121 -25.20 -16.71 -15.38
N ASN A 122 -24.08 -16.04 -15.24
CA ASN A 122 -23.99 -14.63 -15.59
C ASN A 122 -24.00 -14.51 -17.12
N ASP A 123 -25.05 -13.92 -17.67
CA ASP A 123 -25.09 -13.58 -19.09
C ASP A 123 -24.07 -12.46 -19.31
N ASN A 124 -23.07 -12.69 -20.15
CA ASN A 124 -21.86 -11.86 -20.37
C ASN A 124 -22.11 -10.35 -20.63
N ARG A 125 -23.35 -9.88 -20.60
CA ARG A 125 -23.71 -8.47 -20.83
C ARG A 125 -23.28 -7.54 -19.68
N LEU A 126 -23.14 -8.05 -18.46
CA LEU A 126 -22.67 -7.25 -17.31
C LEU A 126 -21.13 -7.26 -17.17
N CYS A 127 -20.44 -8.27 -17.72
CA CYS A 127 -18.97 -8.37 -17.66
C CYS A 127 -18.23 -7.48 -18.66
N ASN A 128 -18.91 -6.84 -19.60
CA ASN A 128 -18.25 -5.91 -20.54
C ASN A 128 -17.78 -4.58 -19.90
N TYR A 129 -18.03 -4.38 -18.61
CA TYR A 129 -17.50 -3.21 -17.90
C TYR A 129 -15.97 -3.29 -17.71
N ASN A 130 -15.40 -4.50 -17.57
CA ASN A 130 -13.97 -4.69 -17.29
C ASN A 130 -13.08 -4.72 -18.55
N ASN A 131 -13.66 -4.79 -19.76
CA ASN A 131 -12.93 -4.81 -21.03
C ASN A 131 -12.94 -3.47 -21.78
N ARG A 132 -13.31 -2.38 -21.14
CA ARG A 132 -12.98 -1.07 -21.71
C ARG A 132 -11.48 -0.90 -21.61
N ASN A 133 -10.78 -1.16 -22.71
CA ASN A 133 -9.40 -0.77 -22.91
C ASN A 133 -9.26 0.67 -22.44
N TYR A 134 -8.80 0.84 -21.20
CA TYR A 134 -8.48 2.14 -20.66
C TYR A 134 -7.27 2.64 -21.45
N ASN A 135 -7.53 3.50 -22.42
CA ASN A 135 -6.47 4.19 -23.14
C ASN A 135 -6.11 5.44 -22.33
N PRO A 136 -5.08 5.39 -21.47
CA PRO A 136 -4.72 6.50 -20.58
C PRO A 136 -4.29 7.75 -21.37
N ILE A 137 -4.03 7.61 -22.66
CA ILE A 137 -3.51 8.68 -23.53
C ILE A 137 -4.58 9.74 -23.86
N SER A 138 -5.89 9.39 -23.83
CA SER A 138 -6.93 10.31 -24.28
C SER A 138 -7.33 11.42 -23.28
N LYS A 139 -6.78 11.41 -22.04
CA LYS A 139 -7.10 12.41 -21.02
C LYS A 139 -5.91 13.18 -20.44
N ILE A 140 -4.75 13.11 -21.09
CA ILE A 140 -3.60 13.91 -20.65
C ILE A 140 -3.87 15.36 -21.06
N LYS A 141 -4.21 16.21 -20.10
CA LYS A 141 -4.31 17.67 -20.29
C LYS A 141 -2.99 18.19 -20.85
N SER A 142 -3.03 19.18 -21.73
CA SER A 142 -1.90 19.66 -22.51
C SER A 142 -0.62 19.95 -21.71
N LYS A 143 -0.73 20.43 -20.48
CA LYS A 143 0.42 20.71 -19.60
C LYS A 143 1.18 19.44 -19.16
N THR A 144 0.45 18.39 -18.80
CA THR A 144 1.03 17.08 -18.43
C THR A 144 1.66 16.41 -19.65
N PHE A 145 1.06 16.55 -20.82
CA PHE A 145 1.60 16.06 -22.08
C PHE A 145 2.97 16.69 -22.40
N PHE A 146 3.12 18.01 -22.25
CA PHE A 146 4.41 18.69 -22.47
C PHE A 146 5.52 18.22 -21.51
N ILE A 147 5.18 18.02 -20.23
CA ILE A 147 6.15 17.52 -19.24
C ILE A 147 6.59 16.09 -19.61
N HIS A 148 5.64 15.21 -19.95
CA HIS A 148 5.93 13.85 -20.37
C HIS A 148 6.75 13.79 -21.66
N THR A 149 6.43 14.64 -22.64
CA THR A 149 7.17 14.69 -23.91
C THR A 149 8.61 15.15 -23.71
N ARG A 150 8.83 16.19 -22.91
CA ARG A 150 10.18 16.69 -22.58
C ARG A 150 11.00 15.62 -21.84
N SER A 151 10.40 14.94 -20.89
CA SER A 151 11.01 13.86 -20.12
C SER A 151 11.36 12.65 -21.00
N MET A 152 10.47 12.31 -21.93
CA MET A 152 10.68 11.25 -22.90
C MET A 152 11.85 11.57 -23.87
N VAL A 153 11.91 12.80 -24.39
CA VAL A 153 13.01 13.25 -25.25
C VAL A 153 14.35 13.21 -24.50
N HIS A 154 14.35 13.68 -23.24
CA HIS A 154 15.55 13.64 -22.41
C HIS A 154 16.02 12.19 -22.14
N GLY A 155 15.10 11.27 -21.86
CA GLY A 155 15.38 9.85 -21.68
C GLY A 155 15.91 9.19 -22.96
N LEU A 156 15.33 9.54 -24.12
CA LEU A 156 15.81 9.07 -25.43
C LEU A 156 17.23 9.56 -25.73
N CYS A 157 17.53 10.83 -25.46
CA CYS A 157 18.87 11.37 -25.63
C CYS A 157 19.92 10.65 -24.77
N LYS A 158 19.58 10.32 -23.53
CA LYS A 158 20.43 9.52 -22.63
C LYS A 158 20.69 8.11 -23.19
N GLU A 159 19.64 7.46 -23.74
CA GLU A 159 19.76 6.11 -24.31
C GLU A 159 20.63 6.10 -25.58
N VAL A 160 20.35 7.01 -26.51
CA VAL A 160 21.14 7.15 -27.74
C VAL A 160 22.62 7.44 -27.42
N LYS A 161 22.88 8.32 -26.46
CA LYS A 161 24.24 8.60 -25.99
C LYS A 161 24.91 7.35 -25.39
N SER A 162 24.21 6.56 -24.63
CA SER A 162 24.72 5.31 -24.03
C SER A 162 25.07 4.27 -25.10
N ILE A 163 24.19 4.10 -26.11
CA ILE A 163 24.40 3.19 -27.24
C ILE A 163 25.60 3.65 -28.14
N LEU A 164 25.63 4.93 -28.46
CA LEU A 164 26.70 5.50 -29.33
C LEU A 164 28.09 5.44 -28.70
N LEU A 165 28.16 5.46 -27.36
CA LEU A 165 29.41 5.38 -26.61
C LEU A 165 29.88 3.95 -26.36
N GLY A 166 29.08 2.92 -26.72
CA GLY A 166 29.44 1.50 -26.61
C GLY A 166 29.78 1.04 -25.19
N PHE A 167 29.24 1.71 -24.15
CA PHE A 167 29.52 1.36 -22.76
C PHE A 167 28.78 0.09 -22.37
N ASP A 168 29.51 -0.92 -21.87
CA ASP A 168 28.92 -1.98 -21.09
C ASP A 168 28.34 -1.38 -19.79
N LYS A 169 27.02 -1.54 -19.61
CA LYS A 169 26.29 -0.99 -18.46
C LYS A 169 26.88 -1.49 -17.13
N PHE A 170 27.25 -2.76 -17.08
CA PHE A 170 27.79 -3.39 -15.86
C PHE A 170 29.18 -2.88 -15.54
N ASP A 171 30.03 -2.69 -16.55
CA ASP A 171 31.35 -2.07 -16.40
C ASP A 171 31.28 -0.65 -15.87
N VAL A 172 30.33 0.15 -16.37
CA VAL A 172 30.10 1.50 -15.87
C VAL A 172 29.66 1.50 -14.41
N LEU A 173 28.78 0.58 -14.02
CA LEU A 173 28.30 0.47 -12.66
C LEU A 173 29.40 -0.02 -11.70
N ALA A 174 30.18 -1.01 -12.11
CA ALA A 174 31.26 -1.56 -11.28
C ALA A 174 32.43 -0.57 -11.09
N LYS A 175 32.69 0.30 -12.04
CA LYS A 175 33.81 1.28 -12.00
C LYS A 175 33.42 2.62 -11.35
N ASN A 176 32.15 2.88 -11.07
CA ASN A 176 31.65 4.13 -10.52
C ASN A 176 30.97 3.91 -9.16
N LYS A 177 30.90 4.98 -8.36
CA LYS A 177 30.05 5.00 -7.17
C LYS A 177 28.59 4.91 -7.61
N THR A 178 27.94 3.81 -7.30
CA THR A 178 26.62 3.47 -7.80
C THR A 178 25.60 3.37 -6.67
N VAL A 179 24.45 3.99 -6.89
CA VAL A 179 23.24 3.79 -6.10
C VAL A 179 22.26 2.92 -6.89
N LEU A 180 22.00 1.72 -6.39
CA LEU A 180 21.04 0.77 -6.99
C LEU A 180 19.64 0.98 -6.39
N VAL A 181 18.64 1.14 -7.25
CA VAL A 181 17.23 1.31 -6.85
C VAL A 181 16.40 0.20 -7.49
N LEU A 182 15.64 -0.55 -6.68
CA LEU A 182 14.78 -1.62 -7.19
C LEU A 182 13.34 -1.16 -7.50
N SER A 183 12.89 -0.08 -6.90
CA SER A 183 11.51 0.35 -7.07
C SER A 183 11.38 1.86 -7.03
N LEU A 184 10.60 2.41 -7.95
CA LEU A 184 10.31 3.83 -8.08
C LEU A 184 8.80 4.05 -7.88
N GLY A 185 8.41 4.36 -6.68
CA GLY A 185 7.03 4.69 -6.35
C GLY A 185 6.99 5.63 -5.15
N TYR A 186 5.81 6.09 -4.77
CA TYR A 186 5.58 6.87 -3.56
C TYR A 186 6.54 8.07 -3.40
N ASN A 187 6.74 8.82 -4.48
CA ASN A 187 7.65 9.98 -4.51
C ASN A 187 9.14 9.66 -4.27
N PHE A 188 9.54 8.39 -4.43
CA PHE A 188 10.93 7.95 -4.22
C PHE A 188 11.91 8.59 -5.21
N ASP A 189 11.42 9.06 -6.33
CA ASP A 189 12.15 9.89 -7.30
C ASP A 189 12.72 11.17 -6.64
N ARG A 190 12.07 11.72 -5.61
CA ARG A 190 12.59 12.86 -4.83
C ARG A 190 13.93 12.54 -4.18
N VAL A 191 14.04 11.33 -3.60
CA VAL A 191 15.29 10.85 -2.98
C VAL A 191 16.39 10.71 -4.04
N CYS A 192 16.08 10.12 -5.19
CA CYS A 192 17.04 9.97 -6.29
C CYS A 192 17.53 11.32 -6.82
N LYS A 193 16.61 12.26 -7.04
CA LYS A 193 16.93 13.62 -7.47
C LYS A 193 17.80 14.36 -6.45
N GLU A 194 17.50 14.23 -5.17
CA GLU A 194 18.25 14.85 -4.09
C GLU A 194 19.69 14.31 -4.03
N ILE A 195 19.87 12.99 -4.17
CA ILE A 195 21.19 12.35 -4.26
C ILE A 195 21.96 12.88 -5.48
N LYS A 196 21.34 12.90 -6.65
CA LYS A 196 22.00 13.39 -7.89
C LYS A 196 22.38 14.86 -7.79
N ARG A 197 21.53 15.70 -7.23
CA ARG A 197 21.80 17.13 -7.05
C ARG A 197 23.04 17.37 -6.16
N ARG A 198 23.20 16.55 -5.13
CA ARG A 198 24.30 16.72 -4.15
C ARG A 198 25.57 15.99 -4.57
N TYR A 199 25.45 14.88 -5.30
CA TYR A 199 26.53 13.98 -5.67
C TYR A 199 26.55 13.73 -7.18
N ASN A 200 27.01 14.72 -7.96
CA ASN A 200 26.97 14.70 -9.43
C ASN A 200 27.72 13.52 -10.07
N SER A 201 28.76 12.99 -9.40
CA SER A 201 29.55 11.85 -9.89
C SER A 201 28.90 10.49 -9.64
N VAL A 202 27.88 10.42 -8.79
CA VAL A 202 27.19 9.17 -8.44
C VAL A 202 26.30 8.75 -9.59
N LYS A 203 26.33 7.46 -9.93
CA LYS A 203 25.43 6.84 -10.91
C LYS A 203 24.23 6.23 -10.21
N VAL A 204 23.04 6.56 -10.67
CA VAL A 204 21.78 5.94 -10.21
C VAL A 204 21.37 4.88 -11.21
N ALA A 205 21.37 3.62 -10.78
CA ALA A 205 20.91 2.48 -11.55
C ALA A 205 19.53 2.02 -11.07
N PHE A 206 18.63 1.71 -12.00
CA PHE A 206 17.31 1.18 -11.71
C PHE A 206 17.10 -0.17 -12.38
N LEU A 207 16.69 -1.17 -11.59
CA LEU A 207 16.33 -2.47 -12.10
C LEU A 207 14.82 -2.51 -12.39
N GLN A 208 14.47 -2.76 -13.64
CA GLN A 208 13.13 -2.64 -14.17
C GLN A 208 12.48 -4.00 -14.45
N ASP A 209 11.17 -4.12 -14.20
CA ASP A 209 10.38 -5.27 -14.61
C ASP A 209 10.14 -5.27 -16.13
N GLU A 210 10.08 -6.47 -16.71
CA GLU A 210 9.98 -6.70 -18.16
C GLU A 210 8.67 -6.22 -18.76
N SER A 211 7.62 -6.14 -17.95
CA SER A 211 6.29 -5.70 -18.39
C SER A 211 6.22 -4.24 -18.83
N ASP A 212 7.25 -3.45 -18.56
CA ASP A 212 7.24 -2.04 -18.89
C ASP A 212 7.49 -1.77 -20.37
N SER A 213 6.59 -1.06 -21.02
CA SER A 213 6.74 -0.62 -22.41
C SER A 213 8.00 0.22 -22.62
N VAL A 214 8.57 0.19 -23.83
CA VAL A 214 9.71 1.04 -24.21
C VAL A 214 9.45 2.52 -23.91
N PHE A 215 8.21 2.97 -24.09
CA PHE A 215 7.77 4.33 -23.77
C PHE A 215 7.91 4.65 -22.27
N LYS A 216 7.50 3.73 -21.39
CA LYS A 216 7.64 3.88 -19.93
C LYS A 216 9.12 3.90 -19.52
N LYS A 217 9.97 3.14 -20.21
CA LYS A 217 11.43 3.15 -20.00
C LYS A 217 12.04 4.53 -20.22
N PHE A 218 11.70 5.19 -21.33
CA PHE A 218 12.19 6.55 -21.61
C PHE A 218 11.64 7.59 -20.63
N GLN A 219 10.39 7.45 -20.25
CA GLN A 219 9.76 8.31 -19.25
C GLN A 219 10.45 8.18 -17.89
N LEU A 220 10.70 6.97 -17.41
CA LEU A 220 11.40 6.70 -16.16
C LEU A 220 12.79 7.34 -16.16
N ARG A 221 13.56 7.15 -17.24
CA ARG A 221 14.90 7.70 -17.37
C ARG A 221 14.94 9.24 -17.37
N GLY A 222 13.96 9.85 -17.98
CA GLY A 222 13.86 11.31 -18.05
C GLY A 222 13.33 11.97 -16.78
N CYS A 223 12.34 11.34 -16.12
CA CYS A 223 11.68 11.91 -14.94
C CYS A 223 12.46 11.73 -13.63
N HIS A 224 13.22 10.63 -13.52
CA HIS A 224 13.77 10.22 -12.22
C HIS A 224 15.29 10.38 -12.09
N ASP A 225 15.95 11.06 -13.03
CA ASP A 225 17.41 11.24 -13.04
C ASP A 225 18.21 9.93 -12.97
N ILE A 226 17.69 8.87 -13.61
CA ILE A 226 18.30 7.56 -13.69
C ILE A 226 19.40 7.58 -14.78
N ASP A 227 20.61 7.17 -14.41
CA ASP A 227 21.73 7.08 -15.36
C ASP A 227 21.71 5.76 -16.14
N CYS A 228 21.37 4.66 -15.47
CA CYS A 228 21.37 3.32 -16.04
C CYS A 228 20.05 2.60 -15.75
N LEU A 229 19.44 2.06 -16.79
CA LEU A 229 18.27 1.22 -16.72
C LEU A 229 18.67 -0.22 -17.06
N ILE A 230 18.44 -1.14 -16.13
CA ILE A 230 18.76 -2.55 -16.26
C ILE A 230 17.44 -3.32 -16.38
N SER A 231 17.33 -4.21 -17.36
CA SER A 231 16.20 -5.15 -17.47
C SER A 231 16.58 -6.50 -16.86
N TYR A 232 15.60 -7.19 -16.25
CA TYR A 232 15.80 -8.58 -15.81
C TYR A 232 16.22 -9.51 -16.96
N ASN A 233 15.85 -9.23 -18.21
CA ASN A 233 16.26 -10.00 -19.38
C ASN A 233 17.76 -9.85 -19.73
N GLU A 234 18.40 -8.79 -19.27
CA GLU A 234 19.84 -8.57 -19.46
C GLU A 234 20.70 -9.35 -18.46
N LEU A 235 20.06 -9.96 -17.45
CA LEU A 235 20.72 -10.68 -16.39
C LEU A 235 20.64 -12.20 -16.62
N PRO A 236 21.72 -12.96 -16.32
CA PRO A 236 21.74 -14.39 -16.51
C PRO A 236 20.67 -15.09 -15.67
N THR A 237 20.08 -16.13 -16.23
CA THR A 237 19.19 -17.05 -15.52
C THR A 237 20.00 -18.26 -15.06
N LYS A 238 19.81 -18.67 -13.84
CA LYS A 238 20.31 -19.95 -13.34
C LYS A 238 19.19 -20.97 -13.42
N ALA A 239 19.38 -22.02 -14.19
CA ALA A 239 18.44 -23.13 -14.28
C ALA A 239 18.85 -24.18 -13.25
N ASP A 240 18.32 -24.14 -12.03
CA ASP A 240 18.55 -25.20 -11.06
C ASP A 240 17.27 -25.65 -10.34
N SER A 241 17.16 -26.97 -10.20
CA SER A 241 16.04 -27.72 -9.67
C SER A 241 15.89 -27.69 -8.12
N VAL A 242 16.78 -27.00 -7.42
CA VAL A 242 16.82 -27.02 -5.94
C VAL A 242 15.59 -26.38 -5.32
N GLU A 243 14.98 -25.46 -5.99
CA GLU A 243 13.95 -24.55 -5.47
C GLU A 243 12.53 -25.07 -5.58
N LYS A 244 12.28 -25.99 -6.50
CA LYS A 244 10.98 -26.69 -6.55
C LYS A 244 10.72 -27.46 -5.27
N LYS A 245 11.78 -28.00 -4.63
CA LYS A 245 11.67 -28.72 -3.36
C LYS A 245 11.21 -27.83 -2.20
N ASP A 246 11.63 -26.57 -2.17
CA ASP A 246 11.22 -25.63 -1.12
C ASP A 246 9.74 -25.27 -1.24
N ILE A 247 9.26 -25.11 -2.46
CA ILE A 247 7.84 -24.82 -2.72
C ILE A 247 6.98 -26.05 -2.40
N GLU A 248 7.42 -27.24 -2.78
CA GLU A 248 6.77 -28.50 -2.42
C GLU A 248 6.70 -28.68 -0.89
N LEU A 249 7.78 -28.33 -0.17
CA LEU A 249 7.80 -28.35 1.28
C LEU A 249 6.76 -27.41 1.88
N PHE A 250 6.67 -26.17 1.37
CA PHE A 250 5.67 -25.19 1.83
C PHE A 250 4.25 -25.71 1.67
N PHE A 251 3.97 -26.30 0.51
CA PHE A 251 2.66 -26.86 0.24
C PHE A 251 2.35 -28.06 1.15
N ASN A 252 3.30 -28.96 1.34
CA ASN A 252 3.14 -30.14 2.19
C ASN A 252 2.87 -29.77 3.65
N ILE A 253 3.50 -28.71 4.17
CA ILE A 253 3.23 -28.20 5.52
C ILE A 253 1.78 -27.71 5.61
N ILE A 254 1.30 -26.95 4.64
CA ILE A 254 -0.07 -26.47 4.62
C ILE A 254 -1.07 -27.63 4.48
N GLU A 255 -0.77 -28.60 3.64
CA GLU A 255 -1.62 -29.77 3.41
C GLU A 255 -1.70 -30.70 4.63
N SER A 256 -0.62 -30.84 5.40
CA SER A 256 -0.60 -31.66 6.62
C SER A 256 -1.32 -31.05 7.80
N HIS A 257 -1.71 -29.76 7.73
CA HIS A 257 -2.35 -29.02 8.82
C HIS A 257 -3.68 -28.37 8.37
N GLN A 258 -4.51 -29.14 7.66
CA GLN A 258 -5.78 -28.63 7.11
C GLN A 258 -6.75 -28.11 8.17
N GLU A 259 -6.65 -28.62 9.42
CA GLU A 259 -7.45 -28.20 10.56
C GLU A 259 -7.27 -26.73 10.94
N LEU A 260 -6.15 -26.12 10.57
CA LEU A 260 -5.92 -24.68 10.75
C LEU A 260 -6.87 -23.82 9.91
N PHE A 261 -7.35 -24.37 8.79
CA PHE A 261 -8.19 -23.67 7.83
C PHE A 261 -9.69 -23.87 8.08
N ILE A 262 -10.06 -24.19 9.34
CA ILE A 262 -11.46 -24.26 9.75
C ILE A 262 -11.84 -22.94 10.42
N TYR A 263 -12.92 -22.31 9.94
CA TYR A 263 -13.47 -21.11 10.52
C TYR A 263 -15.01 -21.13 10.44
N ARG A 264 -15.70 -20.90 11.55
CA ARG A 264 -17.17 -20.99 11.68
C ARG A 264 -17.76 -22.30 11.15
N GLY A 265 -17.05 -23.41 11.36
CA GLY A 265 -17.44 -24.74 10.86
C GLY A 265 -17.12 -24.99 9.38
N PHE A 266 -16.68 -24.01 8.64
CA PHE A 266 -16.27 -24.14 7.24
C PHE A 266 -14.79 -24.49 7.13
N ASN A 267 -14.49 -25.65 6.54
CA ASN A 267 -13.13 -26.03 6.16
C ASN A 267 -12.79 -25.45 4.77
N PHE A 268 -12.17 -24.25 4.76
CA PHE A 268 -11.87 -23.59 3.51
C PHE A 268 -10.55 -24.04 2.84
N PHE A 269 -9.87 -25.05 3.38
CA PHE A 269 -8.63 -25.55 2.80
C PHE A 269 -8.82 -26.00 1.34
N GLN A 270 -9.86 -26.77 1.07
CA GLN A 270 -10.10 -27.29 -0.28
C GLN A 270 -10.34 -26.16 -1.30
N VAL A 271 -10.97 -25.08 -0.86
CA VAL A 271 -11.22 -23.90 -1.70
C VAL A 271 -9.91 -23.17 -2.03
N ILE A 272 -8.99 -23.02 -1.08
CA ILE A 272 -7.73 -22.30 -1.29
C ILE A 272 -6.64 -23.17 -1.93
N LYS A 273 -6.72 -24.50 -1.79
CA LYS A 273 -5.71 -25.45 -2.25
C LYS A 273 -5.29 -25.21 -3.71
N ALA A 274 -6.26 -25.11 -4.63
CA ALA A 274 -5.97 -24.90 -6.05
C ALA A 274 -5.29 -23.53 -6.30
N LYS A 275 -5.69 -22.48 -5.55
CA LYS A 275 -5.09 -21.15 -5.66
C LYS A 275 -3.65 -21.13 -5.15
N ILE A 276 -3.38 -21.85 -4.08
CA ILE A 276 -2.01 -22.02 -3.54
C ILE A 276 -1.14 -22.74 -4.55
N LEU A 277 -1.59 -23.92 -5.04
CA LEU A 277 -0.84 -24.76 -5.97
C LEU A 277 -0.50 -24.05 -7.30
N VAL A 278 -1.38 -23.22 -7.81
CA VAL A 278 -1.20 -22.60 -9.12
C VAL A 278 -0.71 -21.16 -8.99
N GLY A 279 -1.46 -20.31 -8.29
CA GLY A 279 -1.18 -18.87 -8.26
C GLY A 279 -0.01 -18.51 -7.36
N ILE A 280 -0.03 -19.00 -6.12
CA ILE A 280 1.01 -18.65 -5.13
C ILE A 280 2.33 -19.33 -5.48
N THR A 281 2.29 -20.62 -5.85
CA THR A 281 3.48 -21.37 -6.28
C THR A 281 4.17 -20.67 -7.45
N ARG A 282 3.43 -20.37 -8.53
CA ARG A 282 3.99 -19.67 -9.69
C ARG A 282 4.60 -18.31 -9.33
N SER A 283 3.91 -17.52 -8.52
CA SER A 283 4.43 -16.21 -8.10
C SER A 283 5.69 -16.33 -7.26
N THR A 284 5.82 -17.43 -6.49
CA THR A 284 7.03 -17.70 -5.70
C THR A 284 8.18 -18.17 -6.59
N GLU A 285 7.90 -19.02 -7.60
CA GLU A 285 8.89 -19.42 -8.61
C GLU A 285 9.44 -18.20 -9.37
N GLU A 286 8.56 -17.29 -9.80
CA GLU A 286 8.96 -16.04 -10.46
C GLU A 286 9.84 -15.16 -9.54
N LEU A 287 9.52 -15.10 -8.24
CA LEU A 287 10.35 -14.38 -7.27
C LEU A 287 11.74 -15.02 -7.15
N ILE A 288 11.80 -16.34 -7.04
CA ILE A 288 13.04 -17.08 -6.92
C ILE A 288 13.95 -16.83 -8.12
N GLU A 289 13.41 -16.95 -9.33
CA GLU A 289 14.16 -16.65 -10.56
C GLU A 289 14.72 -15.22 -10.56
N LYS A 290 13.87 -14.25 -10.24
CA LYS A 290 14.29 -12.83 -10.18
C LYS A 290 15.31 -12.59 -9.05
N SER A 291 15.25 -13.35 -7.97
CA SER A 291 16.22 -13.25 -6.86
C SER A 291 17.65 -13.60 -7.28
N TYR A 292 17.83 -14.62 -8.13
CA TYR A 292 19.16 -14.92 -8.69
C TYR A 292 19.71 -13.80 -9.55
N LYS A 293 18.84 -13.23 -10.37
CA LYS A 293 19.22 -12.10 -11.22
C LYS A 293 19.68 -10.90 -10.38
N ILE A 294 19.00 -10.64 -9.26
CA ILE A 294 19.41 -9.59 -8.31
C ILE A 294 20.74 -9.95 -7.62
N SER A 295 20.90 -11.20 -7.17
CA SER A 295 22.15 -11.65 -6.56
C SER A 295 23.33 -11.44 -7.50
N TYR A 296 23.22 -11.90 -8.75
CA TYR A 296 24.22 -11.67 -9.77
C TYR A 296 24.54 -10.18 -9.98
N LEU A 297 23.50 -9.34 -10.07
CA LEU A 297 23.66 -7.89 -10.24
C LEU A 297 24.42 -7.27 -9.07
N VAL A 298 24.01 -7.60 -7.83
CA VAL A 298 24.61 -7.06 -6.60
C VAL A 298 26.08 -7.53 -6.46
N GLU A 299 26.35 -8.79 -6.73
CA GLU A 299 27.71 -9.37 -6.66
C GLU A 299 28.65 -8.79 -7.71
N THR A 300 28.15 -8.60 -8.95
CA THR A 300 28.94 -8.09 -10.07
C THR A 300 29.21 -6.59 -9.96
N THR A 301 28.19 -5.81 -9.56
CA THR A 301 28.32 -4.35 -9.55
C THR A 301 28.78 -3.79 -8.21
N ARG A 302 28.57 -4.54 -7.12
CA ARG A 302 28.87 -4.11 -5.73
C ARG A 302 28.48 -2.67 -5.46
N PRO A 303 27.17 -2.33 -5.55
CA PRO A 303 26.73 -0.94 -5.45
C PRO A 303 27.17 -0.32 -4.13
N SER A 304 27.62 0.94 -4.17
CA SER A 304 27.97 1.71 -2.96
C SER A 304 26.81 1.86 -2.01
N LEU A 305 25.58 1.83 -2.53
CA LEU A 305 24.34 1.90 -1.75
C LEU A 305 23.19 1.29 -2.54
N SER A 306 22.39 0.46 -1.88
CA SER A 306 21.10 -0.01 -2.42
C SER A 306 19.94 0.68 -1.70
N LEU A 307 18.92 1.11 -2.44
CA LEU A 307 17.76 1.81 -1.90
C LEU A 307 16.45 1.13 -2.26
N SER A 308 15.50 1.12 -1.33
CA SER A 308 14.11 0.69 -1.56
C SER A 308 13.14 1.48 -0.69
N TYR A 309 11.86 1.62 -1.14
CA TYR A 309 10.79 2.21 -0.34
C TYR A 309 9.95 1.17 0.41
N SER A 310 10.23 -0.09 0.24
CA SER A 310 9.51 -1.20 0.90
C SER A 310 10.42 -2.40 1.06
N SER A 311 9.96 -3.38 1.82
CA SER A 311 10.63 -4.66 2.02
C SER A 311 9.65 -5.81 1.79
N ARG A 312 9.39 -6.11 0.51
CA ARG A 312 8.49 -7.18 0.06
C ARG A 312 9.01 -7.86 -1.18
N GLY A 313 8.84 -9.19 -1.26
CA GLY A 313 9.28 -9.93 -2.43
C GLY A 313 10.71 -9.56 -2.79
N LEU A 314 10.94 -9.07 -3.99
CA LEU A 314 12.28 -8.74 -4.47
C LEU A 314 13.01 -7.66 -3.65
N THR A 315 12.28 -6.68 -3.13
CA THR A 315 12.90 -5.65 -2.29
C THR A 315 13.32 -6.20 -0.93
N TYR A 316 12.61 -7.18 -0.37
CA TYR A 316 13.06 -7.89 0.83
C TYR A 316 14.34 -8.68 0.54
N VAL A 317 14.36 -9.44 -0.57
CA VAL A 317 15.55 -10.20 -1.01
C VAL A 317 16.76 -9.29 -1.19
N LEU A 318 16.59 -8.10 -1.79
CA LEU A 318 17.69 -7.14 -1.90
C LEU A 318 18.29 -6.76 -0.54
N GLY A 319 17.43 -6.45 0.43
CA GLY A 319 17.88 -6.11 1.79
C GLY A 319 18.68 -7.25 2.43
N GLU A 320 18.20 -8.48 2.31
CA GLU A 320 18.85 -9.68 2.81
C GLU A 320 20.18 -9.95 2.11
N LEU A 321 20.24 -9.86 0.78
CA LEU A 321 21.47 -10.02 0.01
C LEU A 321 22.51 -8.97 0.38
N CYS A 322 22.10 -7.71 0.53
CA CYS A 322 23.03 -6.66 0.95
C CYS A 322 23.60 -6.93 2.35
N ARG A 323 22.76 -7.36 3.30
CA ARG A 323 23.21 -7.74 4.64
C ARG A 323 24.20 -8.90 4.61
N ASN A 324 23.88 -9.98 3.89
CA ASN A 324 24.69 -11.19 3.84
C ASN A 324 26.04 -10.98 3.13
N ASN A 325 26.16 -9.93 2.29
CA ASN A 325 27.39 -9.59 1.57
C ASN A 325 28.09 -8.33 2.14
N ASP A 326 27.71 -7.86 3.32
CA ASP A 326 28.26 -6.67 3.98
C ASP A 326 28.17 -5.38 3.12
N LEU A 327 27.15 -5.31 2.26
CA LEU A 327 26.89 -4.16 1.41
C LEU A 327 25.95 -3.16 2.09
N LYS A 328 26.08 -1.88 1.74
CA LYS A 328 25.23 -0.82 2.29
C LYS A 328 23.87 -0.81 1.60
N ALA A 329 22.80 -0.83 2.40
CA ALA A 329 21.46 -0.68 1.88
C ALA A 329 20.56 0.04 2.91
N LEU A 330 19.67 0.90 2.40
CA LEU A 330 18.76 1.69 3.20
C LEU A 330 17.32 1.48 2.71
N CYS A 331 16.46 1.02 3.62
CA CYS A 331 15.02 0.99 3.38
C CYS A 331 14.41 2.32 3.86
N ILE A 332 13.71 3.02 2.96
CA ILE A 332 13.04 4.30 3.25
C ILE A 332 11.53 4.05 3.18
N SER A 333 10.87 3.86 4.31
CA SER A 333 9.44 3.58 4.37
C SER A 333 8.63 4.65 3.61
N HIS A 334 7.61 4.21 2.87
CA HIS A 334 6.69 5.11 2.17
C HIS A 334 5.58 5.69 3.06
N GLY A 335 5.55 5.35 4.33
CA GLY A 335 4.60 5.83 5.33
C GLY A 335 5.10 5.58 6.73
N THR A 336 4.44 6.20 7.70
CA THR A 336 4.71 6.02 9.12
C THR A 336 4.06 4.74 9.62
N VAL A 337 4.75 4.03 10.51
CA VAL A 337 4.20 2.95 11.32
C VAL A 337 4.22 3.42 12.77
N VAL A 338 3.15 3.18 13.50
CA VAL A 338 2.99 3.68 14.87
C VAL A 338 2.96 2.53 15.87
N PRO A 339 3.38 2.77 17.13
CA PRO A 339 3.25 1.77 18.20
C PRO A 339 1.78 1.34 18.37
N PRO A 340 1.52 0.04 18.59
CA PRO A 340 0.17 -0.45 18.78
C PRO A 340 -0.38 -0.05 20.16
N LYS A 341 -1.71 0.13 20.26
CA LYS A 341 -2.41 0.42 21.52
C LYS A 341 -3.14 -0.79 22.09
N ASN A 342 -3.39 -1.80 21.27
CA ASN A 342 -4.15 -3.00 21.62
C ASN A 342 -3.73 -4.18 20.73
N GLU A 343 -4.23 -5.38 21.04
CA GLU A 343 -3.91 -6.62 20.35
C GLU A 343 -4.19 -6.58 18.84
N THR A 344 -5.28 -5.97 18.40
CA THR A 344 -5.63 -5.89 16.98
C THR A 344 -4.71 -4.92 16.23
N GLU A 345 -4.37 -3.80 16.82
CA GLU A 345 -3.37 -2.87 16.27
C GLU A 345 -1.97 -3.49 16.26
N GLU A 346 -1.61 -4.28 17.29
CA GLU A 346 -0.35 -5.04 17.32
C GLU A 346 -0.19 -5.90 16.07
N ILE A 347 -1.19 -6.70 15.74
CA ILE A 347 -1.15 -7.56 14.55
C ILE A 347 -1.08 -6.73 13.27
N VAL A 348 -1.91 -5.70 13.13
CA VAL A 348 -1.97 -4.87 11.92
C VAL A 348 -0.66 -4.09 11.74
N ASN A 349 -0.17 -3.42 12.78
CA ASN A 349 1.00 -2.56 12.69
C ASN A 349 2.29 -3.38 12.51
N ARG A 350 2.41 -4.54 13.18
CA ARG A 350 3.51 -5.49 12.94
C ARG A 350 3.52 -5.96 11.48
N ASN A 351 2.38 -6.39 10.93
CA ASN A 351 2.27 -6.84 9.55
C ASN A 351 2.62 -5.75 8.53
N ILE A 352 2.28 -4.50 8.84
CA ILE A 352 2.70 -3.35 8.04
C ILE A 352 4.21 -3.12 8.20
N GLY A 353 4.69 -3.11 9.44
CA GLY A 353 6.09 -2.89 9.79
C GLY A 353 7.03 -3.89 9.11
N GLU A 354 6.70 -5.18 9.11
CA GLU A 354 7.45 -6.24 8.42
C GLU A 354 7.66 -5.95 6.93
N SER A 355 6.76 -5.24 6.33
CA SER A 355 6.78 -4.94 4.90
C SER A 355 7.47 -3.62 4.53
N VAL A 356 7.82 -2.78 5.52
CA VAL A 356 8.37 -1.44 5.26
C VAL A 356 9.55 -1.08 6.16
N ILE A 357 9.66 -1.59 7.39
CA ILE A 357 10.70 -1.15 8.33
C ILE A 357 11.27 -2.28 9.21
N LEU A 358 10.46 -3.25 9.67
CA LEU A 358 10.92 -4.44 10.38
C LEU A 358 11.42 -5.48 9.38
N ASN A 359 12.63 -5.31 8.86
CA ASN A 359 13.11 -6.07 7.72
C ASN A 359 14.59 -6.44 7.82
N LYS A 360 15.14 -7.03 6.76
CA LYS A 360 16.54 -7.50 6.68
C LYS A 360 17.51 -6.45 6.10
N TYR A 361 17.07 -5.22 5.84
CA TYR A 361 18.00 -4.19 5.38
C TYR A 361 19.08 -3.90 6.43
N PRO A 362 20.34 -3.66 6.05
CA PRO A 362 21.38 -3.20 6.96
C PRO A 362 20.95 -1.94 7.72
N SER A 363 20.27 -1.01 7.06
CA SER A 363 19.80 0.23 7.69
C SER A 363 18.38 0.57 7.25
N VAL A 364 17.63 1.26 8.12
CA VAL A 364 16.30 1.81 7.86
C VAL A 364 16.25 3.29 8.14
N ALA A 365 15.52 4.05 7.30
CA ALA A 365 15.33 5.47 7.49
C ALA A 365 14.16 5.74 8.43
N VAL A 366 14.44 6.37 9.56
CA VAL A 366 13.45 6.79 10.54
C VAL A 366 13.01 8.21 10.19
N GLN A 367 11.80 8.34 9.65
CA GLN A 367 11.32 9.61 9.09
C GLN A 367 10.48 10.43 10.07
N THR A 368 9.91 9.79 11.10
CA THR A 368 9.07 10.45 12.11
C THR A 368 9.39 9.92 13.53
N PRO A 369 9.18 10.71 14.59
CA PRO A 369 9.32 10.24 15.96
C PRO A 369 8.47 8.99 16.28
N LEU A 370 7.25 8.90 15.73
CA LEU A 370 6.37 7.75 15.93
C LEU A 370 6.94 6.45 15.32
N THR A 371 7.69 6.56 14.22
CA THR A 371 8.39 5.41 13.64
C THR A 371 9.55 4.96 14.55
N GLU A 372 10.22 5.87 15.22
CA GLU A 372 11.25 5.56 16.23
C GLU A 372 10.61 4.82 17.40
N GLU A 373 9.53 5.35 18.00
CA GLU A 373 8.76 4.70 19.07
C GLU A 373 8.29 3.28 18.65
N PHE A 374 7.87 3.10 17.39
CA PHE A 374 7.48 1.80 16.86
C PHE A 374 8.66 0.82 16.81
N LEU A 375 9.83 1.27 16.35
CA LEU A 375 11.03 0.42 16.27
C LEU A 375 11.53 0.01 17.67
N ASP A 376 11.40 0.88 18.66
CA ASP A 376 11.75 0.58 20.04
C ASP A 376 10.85 -0.49 20.68
N HIS A 377 9.63 -0.69 20.11
CA HIS A 377 8.69 -1.71 20.57
C HIS A 377 9.04 -3.12 20.06
N TYR A 378 9.84 -3.24 19.00
CA TYR A 378 10.18 -4.52 18.38
C TYR A 378 11.68 -4.75 18.31
N GLU A 379 12.10 -6.00 18.55
CA GLU A 379 13.48 -6.41 18.23
C GLU A 379 13.69 -6.40 16.72
N HIS A 380 14.72 -5.72 16.25
CA HIS A 380 15.10 -5.68 14.84
C HIS A 380 16.61 -5.60 14.65
N LEU A 381 17.08 -5.99 13.46
CA LEU A 381 18.52 -6.11 13.17
C LEU A 381 19.09 -4.88 12.43
N SER A 382 18.24 -3.98 11.98
CA SER A 382 18.65 -2.84 11.14
C SER A 382 19.20 -1.69 11.98
N GLU A 383 20.20 -0.98 11.45
CA GLU A 383 20.65 0.29 12.01
C GLU A 383 19.60 1.38 11.75
N ASN A 384 19.14 2.08 12.78
CA ASN A 384 18.17 3.17 12.66
C ASN A 384 18.92 4.45 12.25
N ILE A 385 18.59 4.99 11.08
CA ILE A 385 19.08 6.28 10.62
C ILE A 385 17.97 7.30 10.75
N ILE A 386 18.02 8.16 11.75
CA ILE A 386 17.03 9.24 11.93
C ILE A 386 17.26 10.29 10.85
N THR A 387 16.41 10.28 9.82
CA THR A 387 16.58 11.11 8.61
C THR A 387 15.62 12.28 8.54
N GLY A 388 14.53 12.23 9.31
CA GLY A 388 13.38 13.07 9.01
C GLY A 388 12.73 12.71 7.68
N PRO A 389 11.70 13.45 7.25
CA PRO A 389 10.93 13.13 6.05
C PRO A 389 11.76 13.32 4.78
N LEU A 390 11.95 12.22 4.02
CA LEU A 390 12.70 12.19 2.76
C LEU A 390 11.81 12.24 1.53
N ILE A 391 10.70 11.51 1.57
CA ILE A 391 9.81 11.30 0.42
C ILE A 391 8.63 12.27 0.37
N PHE A 392 8.34 12.96 1.47
CA PHE A 392 7.24 13.91 1.58
C PHE A 392 7.64 15.31 1.14
N SER A 393 6.72 16.03 0.47
CA SER A 393 6.99 17.40 0.05
C SER A 393 6.65 18.39 1.16
N ARG A 394 7.54 19.38 1.34
CA ARG A 394 7.20 20.60 2.08
C ARG A 394 6.65 21.64 1.12
N LYS A 395 5.60 22.29 1.57
CA LYS A 395 4.92 23.37 0.87
C LYS A 395 5.75 24.66 0.97
N SER A 396 5.74 25.49 -0.08
CA SER A 396 6.01 26.92 0.08
C SER A 396 4.81 27.57 0.79
N ASN A 397 5.06 28.29 1.88
CA ASN A 397 4.03 28.89 2.74
C ASN A 397 3.09 29.81 1.93
N SER A 398 1.93 29.34 1.51
CA SER A 398 0.83 30.17 1.10
C SER A 398 -0.19 30.21 2.23
N VAL A 399 -0.26 31.33 2.94
CA VAL A 399 -1.31 31.58 3.92
C VAL A 399 -2.60 31.77 3.16
N HIS A 400 -3.57 30.87 3.33
CA HIS A 400 -4.90 31.03 2.77
C HIS A 400 -5.65 32.09 3.61
N SER A 401 -5.94 33.25 3.03
CA SER A 401 -6.67 34.36 3.70
C SER A 401 -8.17 34.36 3.38
N GLY A 402 -8.72 33.23 2.94
CA GLY A 402 -10.12 33.14 2.49
C GLY A 402 -11.11 32.96 3.64
N LYS A 403 -12.36 33.44 3.45
CA LYS A 403 -13.48 33.19 4.36
C LYS A 403 -14.02 31.76 4.29
N THR A 404 -13.64 30.99 3.25
CA THR A 404 -14.11 29.61 3.00
C THR A 404 -13.05 28.62 3.49
N ILE A 405 -13.45 27.66 4.30
CA ILE A 405 -12.60 26.56 4.77
C ILE A 405 -12.57 25.46 3.71
N ASN A 406 -11.38 25.14 3.22
CA ASN A 406 -11.17 24.06 2.26
C ASN A 406 -10.80 22.77 3.00
N ILE A 407 -11.70 21.79 2.96
CA ILE A 407 -11.48 20.46 3.51
C ILE A 407 -11.02 19.54 2.38
N LEU A 408 -9.85 18.95 2.52
CA LEU A 408 -9.35 17.92 1.62
C LEU A 408 -9.64 16.53 2.22
N HIS A 409 -10.52 15.77 1.58
CA HIS A 409 -10.71 14.36 1.88
C HIS A 409 -9.78 13.50 1.01
N ALA A 410 -8.74 12.96 1.63
CA ALA A 410 -7.80 12.06 0.95
C ALA A 410 -8.30 10.62 1.08
N VAL A 411 -8.74 10.07 -0.04
CA VAL A 411 -9.33 8.73 -0.14
C VAL A 411 -8.29 7.64 0.05
N THR A 412 -8.60 6.67 0.89
CA THR A 412 -7.74 5.50 1.18
C THR A 412 -8.21 4.22 0.52
N LEU A 413 -9.19 4.29 -0.35
CA LEU A 413 -9.65 3.12 -1.09
C LEU A 413 -8.46 2.48 -1.80
N LYS A 414 -8.07 1.33 -1.33
CA LYS A 414 -7.02 0.51 -1.93
C LYS A 414 -7.68 -0.72 -2.53
N SER A 415 -7.02 -1.27 -3.55
CA SER A 415 -7.43 -2.55 -4.10
C SER A 415 -7.46 -3.59 -2.98
N ARG A 416 -8.26 -4.64 -3.13
CA ARG A 416 -8.31 -5.78 -2.19
C ARG A 416 -6.95 -6.48 -2.02
N SER A 417 -5.97 -6.17 -2.86
CA SER A 417 -4.57 -6.59 -2.74
C SER A 417 -3.75 -5.78 -1.72
N SER A 418 -4.37 -4.87 -0.96
CA SER A 418 -3.66 -4.07 0.03
C SER A 418 -3.08 -4.94 1.15
N MET A 419 -1.82 -4.68 1.51
CA MET A 419 -1.17 -5.26 2.70
C MET A 419 -1.89 -4.91 4.00
N LYS A 420 -2.50 -3.73 4.03
CA LYS A 420 -3.29 -3.24 5.16
C LYS A 420 -4.74 -3.73 5.09
N PHE A 421 -4.98 -4.99 4.69
CA PHE A 421 -6.34 -5.51 4.47
C PHE A 421 -7.32 -5.14 5.59
N TRP A 422 -6.88 -5.25 6.84
CA TRP A 422 -7.68 -4.94 8.01
C TRP A 422 -7.65 -3.47 8.44
N GLY A 423 -6.69 -2.71 7.94
CA GLY A 423 -6.52 -1.27 8.20
C GLY A 423 -6.94 -0.37 7.04
N VAL A 424 -7.84 -0.83 6.15
CA VAL A 424 -8.40 -0.04 5.04
C VAL A 424 -9.91 -0.11 5.07
N GLU A 425 -10.55 0.88 4.45
CA GLU A 425 -11.98 0.84 4.18
C GLU A 425 -12.25 -0.05 2.96
N HIS A 426 -13.19 -0.99 3.11
CA HIS A 426 -13.74 -1.72 1.97
C HIS A 426 -14.70 -0.82 1.19
N ASN A 427 -15.05 -1.22 -0.04
CA ASN A 427 -15.81 -0.36 -0.96
C ASN A 427 -17.08 0.26 -0.35
N ASP A 428 -17.87 -0.57 0.34
CA ASP A 428 -19.13 -0.11 0.95
C ASP A 428 -18.89 0.80 2.15
N GLU A 429 -17.85 0.51 2.93
CA GLU A 429 -17.41 1.32 4.06
C GLU A 429 -16.94 2.69 3.57
N PHE A 430 -16.13 2.70 2.52
CA PHE A 430 -15.65 3.90 1.87
C PHE A 430 -16.81 4.79 1.40
N VAL A 431 -17.77 4.24 0.63
CA VAL A 431 -18.93 5.02 0.17
C VAL A 431 -19.74 5.56 1.36
N SER A 432 -19.89 4.77 2.42
CA SER A 432 -20.60 5.17 3.63
C SER A 432 -19.87 6.28 4.39
N SER A 433 -18.53 6.21 4.52
CA SER A 433 -17.73 7.22 5.22
C SER A 433 -17.73 8.55 4.45
N VAL A 434 -17.50 8.48 3.13
CA VAL A 434 -17.52 9.69 2.28
C VAL A 434 -18.92 10.32 2.26
N GLY A 435 -19.98 9.50 2.22
CA GLY A 435 -21.36 9.97 2.32
C GLY A 435 -21.64 10.73 3.62
N ASP A 436 -21.11 10.27 4.75
CA ASP A 436 -21.22 11.00 6.01
C ASP A 436 -20.52 12.37 5.95
N ILE A 437 -19.28 12.42 5.43
CA ILE A 437 -18.53 13.68 5.30
C ILE A 437 -19.28 14.67 4.40
N ILE A 438 -19.80 14.21 3.25
CA ILE A 438 -20.56 15.03 2.32
C ILE A 438 -21.81 15.61 3.02
N ASN A 439 -22.58 14.75 3.70
CA ASN A 439 -23.81 15.18 4.37
C ASN A 439 -23.54 16.18 5.51
N VAL A 440 -22.42 16.05 6.21
CA VAL A 440 -22.03 17.01 7.26
C VAL A 440 -21.63 18.35 6.63
N VAL A 441 -20.81 18.32 5.58
CA VAL A 441 -20.38 19.54 4.88
C VAL A 441 -21.57 20.27 4.21
N ASP A 442 -22.51 19.51 3.65
CA ASP A 442 -23.70 20.06 2.98
C ASP A 442 -24.63 20.85 3.93
N SER A 443 -24.61 20.50 5.22
CA SER A 443 -25.35 21.23 6.26
C SER A 443 -24.68 22.53 6.72
N MET A 444 -23.44 22.81 6.27
CA MET A 444 -22.62 23.92 6.77
C MET A 444 -22.36 24.99 5.69
N ASN A 445 -22.27 26.24 6.13
CA ASN A 445 -21.91 27.36 5.26
C ASN A 445 -20.39 27.59 5.27
N ASN A 446 -19.87 28.12 4.17
CA ASN A 446 -18.45 28.51 4.04
C ASN A 446 -17.45 27.34 4.13
N ILE A 447 -17.88 26.13 3.78
CA ILE A 447 -17.00 24.97 3.61
C ILE A 447 -17.00 24.52 2.15
N LYS A 448 -15.84 24.12 1.67
CA LYS A 448 -15.65 23.47 0.38
C LYS A 448 -14.98 22.12 0.61
N LEU A 449 -15.63 21.04 0.21
CA LEU A 449 -15.07 19.69 0.28
C LEU A 449 -14.41 19.32 -1.05
N ILE A 450 -13.16 18.93 -0.98
CA ILE A 450 -12.39 18.43 -2.12
C ILE A 450 -12.09 16.96 -1.86
N ILE A 451 -12.59 16.08 -2.71
CA ILE A 451 -12.33 14.64 -2.64
C ILE A 451 -11.17 14.31 -3.59
N LYS A 452 -10.06 13.87 -3.06
CA LYS A 452 -8.88 13.43 -3.82
C LYS A 452 -8.79 11.92 -3.84
N LEU A 453 -9.01 11.32 -5.01
CA LEU A 453 -8.96 9.88 -5.19
C LEU A 453 -7.51 9.38 -5.23
N HIS A 454 -7.29 8.18 -4.68
CA HIS A 454 -6.01 7.50 -4.81
C HIS A 454 -5.75 7.10 -6.28
N PRO A 455 -4.52 7.17 -6.80
CA PRO A 455 -4.23 6.83 -8.20
C PRO A 455 -4.74 5.47 -8.66
N THR A 456 -4.68 4.44 -7.80
CA THR A 456 -5.18 3.09 -8.09
C THR A 456 -6.71 3.00 -8.19
N PHE A 457 -7.44 4.01 -7.71
CA PHE A 457 -8.89 4.07 -7.84
C PHE A 457 -9.33 4.10 -9.31
N TYR A 458 -8.61 4.84 -10.13
CA TYR A 458 -8.93 5.04 -11.55
C TYR A 458 -8.72 3.78 -12.41
N GLU A 459 -8.09 2.73 -11.87
CA GLU A 459 -7.95 1.45 -12.56
C GLU A 459 -9.30 0.74 -12.74
N ASN A 460 -10.24 0.96 -11.83
CA ASN A 460 -11.51 0.23 -11.77
C ASN A 460 -12.77 1.09 -11.90
N LEU A 461 -12.73 2.35 -11.47
CA LEU A 461 -13.88 3.26 -11.43
C LEU A 461 -13.50 4.63 -11.96
N THR A 462 -14.45 5.31 -12.60
CA THR A 462 -14.29 6.72 -12.98
C THR A 462 -14.85 7.65 -11.90
N SER A 463 -14.45 8.93 -11.92
CA SER A 463 -15.06 9.95 -11.04
C SER A 463 -16.58 10.05 -11.24
N LYS A 464 -17.07 9.77 -12.46
CA LYS A 464 -18.50 9.74 -12.78
C LYS A 464 -19.21 8.55 -12.13
N ASP A 465 -18.58 7.38 -12.11
CA ASP A 465 -19.15 6.18 -11.48
C ASP A 465 -19.23 6.39 -9.96
N LEU A 466 -18.20 7.00 -9.35
CA LEU A 466 -18.22 7.32 -7.94
C LEU A 466 -19.32 8.34 -7.60
N SER A 467 -19.49 9.39 -8.41
CA SER A 467 -20.51 10.40 -8.16
C SER A 467 -21.95 9.84 -8.18
N GLN A 468 -22.19 8.69 -8.83
CA GLN A 468 -23.48 8.01 -8.79
C GLN A 468 -23.74 7.25 -7.48
N LEU A 469 -22.69 6.95 -6.73
CA LEU A 469 -22.77 6.24 -5.45
C LEU A 469 -22.79 7.21 -4.24
N LEU A 470 -22.42 8.46 -4.46
CA LEU A 470 -22.36 9.49 -3.43
C LEU A 470 -23.63 10.37 -3.43
N PRO A 471 -23.94 11.07 -2.32
CA PRO A 471 -25.03 12.04 -2.28
C PRO A 471 -24.92 13.07 -3.40
N GLY A 472 -26.01 13.33 -4.11
CA GLY A 472 -26.08 14.25 -5.25
C GLY A 472 -26.18 15.72 -4.84
N THR A 473 -25.28 16.20 -4.00
CA THR A 473 -25.22 17.60 -3.54
C THR A 473 -24.17 18.39 -4.31
N GLY A 474 -24.25 19.70 -4.28
CA GLY A 474 -23.24 20.61 -4.88
C GLY A 474 -22.05 20.92 -3.97
N SER A 475 -22.00 20.34 -2.77
CA SER A 475 -21.08 20.72 -1.70
C SER A 475 -19.66 20.14 -1.85
N TYR A 476 -19.40 19.27 -2.82
CA TYR A 476 -18.09 18.66 -3.03
C TYR A 476 -17.60 18.68 -4.48
N ILE A 477 -16.29 18.55 -4.63
CA ILE A 477 -15.61 18.42 -5.92
C ILE A 477 -14.70 17.19 -5.88
N ILE A 478 -14.81 16.29 -6.87
CA ILE A 478 -13.80 15.24 -7.08
C ILE A 478 -12.67 15.84 -7.90
N SER A 479 -11.48 15.96 -7.30
CA SER A 479 -10.36 16.65 -7.91
C SER A 479 -9.46 15.73 -8.72
N ASP A 480 -9.07 16.20 -9.91
CA ASP A 480 -8.05 15.60 -10.77
C ASP A 480 -6.69 16.34 -10.71
N ARG A 481 -6.57 17.41 -9.89
CA ARG A 481 -5.32 18.15 -9.66
C ARG A 481 -4.30 17.26 -8.93
N THR A 482 -3.05 17.68 -8.88
CA THR A 482 -2.02 16.97 -8.10
C THR A 482 -2.31 17.06 -6.60
N LEU A 483 -1.81 16.12 -5.81
CA LEU A 483 -1.93 16.16 -4.36
C LEU A 483 -1.28 17.42 -3.76
N GLU A 484 -0.14 17.81 -4.30
CA GLU A 484 0.60 19.00 -3.87
C GLU A 484 -0.21 20.31 -4.08
N GLU A 485 -0.91 20.43 -5.22
CA GLU A 485 -1.82 21.55 -5.47
C GLU A 485 -3.00 21.57 -4.50
N GLU A 486 -3.60 20.41 -4.19
CA GLU A 486 -4.72 20.33 -3.27
C GLU A 486 -4.31 20.57 -1.81
N LEU A 487 -3.21 19.99 -1.36
CA LEU A 487 -2.64 20.29 -0.03
C LEU A 487 -2.29 21.76 0.11
N SER A 488 -1.84 22.40 -0.98
CA SER A 488 -1.52 23.84 -0.97
C SER A 488 -2.74 24.73 -0.72
N ALA A 489 -3.93 24.26 -1.02
CA ALA A 489 -5.18 24.97 -0.85
C ALA A 489 -5.98 24.49 0.37
N ALA A 490 -5.58 23.42 1.03
CA ALA A 490 -6.33 22.82 2.13
C ALA A 490 -6.05 23.53 3.46
N ASP A 491 -7.10 23.75 4.23
CA ASP A 491 -7.08 24.24 5.61
C ASP A 491 -7.17 23.09 6.61
N LEU A 492 -7.81 21.98 6.20
CA LEU A 492 -8.01 20.76 6.99
C LEU A 492 -7.96 19.55 6.08
N VAL A 493 -7.35 18.46 6.56
CA VAL A 493 -7.42 17.15 5.90
C VAL A 493 -8.33 16.21 6.69
N VAL A 494 -9.23 15.50 6.01
CA VAL A 494 -10.01 14.40 6.59
C VAL A 494 -9.59 13.11 5.88
N SER A 495 -9.17 12.11 6.63
CA SER A 495 -8.75 10.83 6.03
C SER A 495 -8.89 9.70 7.04
N PHE A 496 -9.05 8.46 6.55
CA PHE A 496 -9.01 7.27 7.40
C PHE A 496 -7.57 6.78 7.59
N SER A 497 -6.89 6.47 6.50
CA SER A 497 -5.52 5.90 6.52
C SER A 497 -4.82 6.17 5.18
N SER A 498 -4.04 7.23 5.08
CA SER A 498 -3.34 7.63 3.86
C SER A 498 -2.01 8.28 4.19
N THR A 499 -1.01 8.10 3.33
CA THR A 499 0.26 8.85 3.41
C THR A 499 0.10 10.36 3.19
N VAL A 500 -1.09 10.80 2.77
CA VAL A 500 -1.45 12.23 2.74
C VAL A 500 -1.51 12.82 4.15
N ILE A 501 -1.74 11.99 5.17
CA ILE A 501 -1.72 12.40 6.58
C ILE A 501 -0.33 12.92 6.94
N GLU A 502 0.72 12.19 6.57
CA GLU A 502 2.11 12.60 6.78
C GLU A 502 2.43 13.91 6.05
N GLU A 503 2.02 14.01 4.78
CA GLU A 503 2.24 15.23 4.01
C GLU A 503 1.48 16.43 4.62
N ALA A 504 0.27 16.24 5.12
CA ALA A 504 -0.50 17.27 5.81
C ALA A 504 0.21 17.74 7.10
N ILE A 505 0.63 16.80 7.94
CA ILE A 505 1.31 17.09 9.21
C ILE A 505 2.63 17.84 8.97
N ILE A 506 3.43 17.39 7.99
CA ILE A 506 4.69 18.05 7.61
C ILE A 506 4.46 19.48 7.13
N ASN A 507 3.33 19.73 6.49
CA ASN A 507 2.92 21.04 6.01
C ASN A 507 2.10 21.85 7.03
N ARG A 508 2.00 21.37 8.28
CA ARG A 508 1.26 21.98 9.38
C ARG A 508 -0.22 22.21 9.03
N ILE A 509 -0.81 21.26 8.32
CA ILE A 509 -2.25 21.23 8.04
C ILE A 509 -2.87 20.25 9.04
N PRO A 510 -3.83 20.67 9.88
CA PRO A 510 -4.48 19.78 10.83
C PRO A 510 -5.22 18.64 10.13
N VAL A 511 -5.30 17.49 10.81
CA VAL A 511 -5.90 16.28 10.25
C VAL A 511 -6.98 15.72 11.18
N MET A 512 -8.09 15.31 10.61
CA MET A 512 -9.11 14.48 11.25
C MET A 512 -9.03 13.06 10.71
N LEU A 513 -8.69 12.10 11.57
CA LEU A 513 -8.77 10.67 11.26
C LEU A 513 -10.22 10.23 11.46
N TYR A 514 -10.97 10.10 10.37
CA TYR A 514 -12.36 9.68 10.43
C TYR A 514 -12.46 8.17 10.33
N ASP A 515 -12.62 7.51 11.47
CA ASP A 515 -12.79 6.05 11.60
C ASP A 515 -14.08 5.73 12.37
N LYS A 516 -15.21 5.77 11.68
CA LYS A 516 -16.49 5.40 12.30
C LYS A 516 -16.63 3.92 12.63
N TRP A 517 -15.68 3.11 12.19
CA TRP A 517 -15.63 1.68 12.44
C TRP A 517 -14.91 1.33 13.74
N GLY A 518 -14.08 2.25 14.26
CA GLY A 518 -13.27 2.04 15.46
C GLY A 518 -12.22 0.94 15.29
N ARG A 519 -11.63 0.81 14.11
CA ARG A 519 -10.76 -0.33 13.75
C ARG A 519 -9.29 -0.02 13.68
N TYR A 520 -8.95 1.19 13.24
CA TYR A 520 -7.57 1.49 12.92
C TYR A 520 -7.26 2.96 13.09
N GLN A 521 -6.27 3.25 13.90
CA GLN A 521 -5.76 4.59 14.09
C GLN A 521 -4.39 4.72 13.42
N HIS A 522 -4.34 5.39 12.28
CA HIS A 522 -3.13 5.55 11.47
C HIS A 522 -2.01 6.31 12.18
N TYR A 523 -2.39 7.19 13.10
CA TYR A 523 -1.48 8.01 13.92
C TYR A 523 -2.01 8.10 15.35
N LYS A 524 -1.11 8.40 16.31
CA LYS A 524 -1.49 8.74 17.67
C LYS A 524 -2.22 10.09 17.67
N ALA A 525 -3.52 10.07 17.71
CA ALA A 525 -4.37 11.25 17.62
C ALA A 525 -5.05 11.56 18.95
N LEU A 526 -5.47 12.81 19.11
CA LEU A 526 -6.28 13.23 20.22
C LEU A 526 -7.73 12.73 20.01
N ASP A 527 -8.23 11.90 20.92
CA ASP A 527 -9.63 11.54 20.95
C ASP A 527 -10.48 12.74 21.33
N LEU A 528 -11.33 13.19 20.40
CA LEU A 528 -12.30 14.23 20.68
C LEU A 528 -13.60 13.59 21.16
N MET A 529 -13.84 13.68 22.45
CA MET A 529 -15.19 13.56 22.98
C MET A 529 -15.97 14.85 22.74
N CYS A 530 -17.29 14.76 22.51
CA CYS A 530 -18.17 15.90 22.34
C CYS A 530 -17.86 17.00 23.37
N ASN A 531 -17.69 18.25 22.91
CA ASN A 531 -17.49 19.47 23.70
C ASN A 531 -16.08 19.81 24.23
N LEU A 532 -15.03 19.08 23.89
CA LEU A 532 -13.67 19.39 24.35
C LEU A 532 -12.72 19.68 23.19
N PHE A 533 -13.06 20.66 22.33
CA PHE A 533 -12.13 21.07 21.28
C PHE A 533 -10.90 21.76 21.87
N LYS A 534 -9.75 21.10 21.77
CA LYS A 534 -8.41 21.69 21.98
C LYS A 534 -7.74 21.76 20.61
N PRO A 535 -7.18 22.92 20.19
CA PRO A 535 -6.36 22.97 18.98
C PRO A 535 -5.20 21.97 19.04
N PHE A 536 -5.18 21.02 18.09
CA PHE A 536 -4.18 19.95 18.02
C PHE A 536 -3.92 19.57 16.54
N PRO A 537 -2.72 19.08 16.19
CA PRO A 537 -2.44 18.68 14.81
C PRO A 537 -3.31 17.55 14.28
N LEU A 538 -3.74 16.63 15.15
CA LEU A 538 -4.33 15.37 14.73
C LEU A 538 -5.46 14.93 15.66
N TYR A 539 -6.66 14.82 15.11
CA TYR A 539 -7.88 14.40 15.82
C TYR A 539 -8.33 13.02 15.38
N TYR A 540 -8.83 12.21 16.32
CA TYR A 540 -9.52 10.97 16.03
C TYR A 540 -11.03 11.17 16.16
N ILE A 541 -11.75 10.84 15.11
CA ILE A 541 -13.20 11.05 14.97
C ILE A 541 -13.87 9.70 14.74
N SER A 542 -14.62 9.22 15.73
CA SER A 542 -15.22 7.88 15.72
C SER A 542 -16.69 7.84 15.27
N SER A 543 -17.30 8.99 14.97
CA SER A 543 -18.69 9.03 14.51
C SER A 543 -19.00 10.28 13.70
N ARG A 544 -20.08 10.20 12.90
CA ARG A 544 -20.59 11.34 12.14
C ARG A 544 -20.96 12.53 13.05
N LYS A 545 -21.59 12.25 14.20
CA LYS A 545 -21.98 13.29 15.17
C LYS A 545 -20.77 14.06 15.68
N ILE A 546 -19.69 13.34 16.07
CA ILE A 546 -18.44 13.96 16.53
C ILE A 546 -17.79 14.78 15.39
N LEU A 547 -17.84 14.28 14.14
CA LEU A 547 -17.34 15.00 12.97
C LEU A 547 -18.07 16.35 12.81
N GLU A 548 -19.41 16.34 12.86
CA GLU A 548 -20.26 17.52 12.71
C GLU A 548 -19.96 18.56 13.80
N GLU A 549 -20.03 18.19 15.08
CA GLU A 549 -19.76 19.05 16.23
C GLU A 549 -18.36 19.68 16.20
N ASN A 550 -17.35 18.91 15.77
CA ASN A 550 -15.99 19.42 15.69
C ASN A 550 -15.79 20.36 14.49
N LEU A 551 -16.40 20.08 13.34
CA LEU A 551 -16.35 20.99 12.20
C LEU A 551 -17.05 22.31 12.52
N GLU A 552 -18.22 22.30 13.17
CA GLU A 552 -18.90 23.50 13.65
C GLU A 552 -17.99 24.33 14.58
N THR A 553 -17.32 23.68 15.51
CA THR A 553 -16.41 24.34 16.45
C THR A 553 -15.20 24.97 15.74
N ILE A 554 -14.64 24.26 14.76
CA ILE A 554 -13.53 24.75 13.94
C ILE A 554 -13.95 25.97 13.11
N ILE A 555 -15.13 25.95 12.51
CA ILE A 555 -15.68 27.08 11.76
C ILE A 555 -15.83 28.31 12.67
N ALA A 556 -16.35 28.10 13.87
CA ALA A 556 -16.60 29.18 14.81
C ALA A 556 -15.32 29.80 15.41
N LYS A 557 -14.29 28.99 15.67
CA LYS A 557 -13.06 29.39 16.40
C LYS A 557 -11.83 29.60 15.52
N GLY A 558 -11.87 29.11 14.26
CA GLY A 558 -10.69 29.07 13.39
C GLY A 558 -9.77 27.87 13.65
N LEU A 559 -8.99 27.48 12.65
CA LEU A 559 -8.23 26.22 12.64
C LEU A 559 -6.77 26.35 13.07
N SER A 560 -6.03 27.22 12.45
CA SER A 560 -4.60 27.00 12.39
C SER A 560 -3.74 27.89 13.32
N PRO A 561 -4.07 29.15 13.57
CA PRO A 561 -3.17 30.01 14.36
C PRO A 561 -3.06 29.64 15.83
N ALA A 562 -3.93 28.73 16.30
CA ALA A 562 -4.04 28.37 17.72
C ALA A 562 -3.33 27.06 18.11
N ILE A 563 -2.75 26.31 17.15
CA ILE A 563 -2.00 25.09 17.48
C ILE A 563 -0.58 25.44 17.91
N ASP A 564 -0.20 25.01 19.12
CA ASP A 564 1.14 25.21 19.64
C ASP A 564 2.19 24.58 18.69
N PRO A 565 3.25 25.31 18.30
CA PRO A 565 4.34 24.74 17.50
C PRO A 565 4.93 23.45 18.07
N ASN A 566 5.01 23.31 19.39
CA ASN A 566 5.52 22.12 20.06
C ASN A 566 4.64 20.88 19.85
N GLU A 567 3.34 21.05 19.63
CA GLU A 567 2.43 19.92 19.34
C GLU A 567 2.74 19.30 17.97
N TRP A 568 3.27 20.07 17.01
CA TRP A 568 3.72 19.55 15.72
C TRP A 568 5.02 18.76 15.82
N ASP A 569 5.88 19.11 16.75
CA ASP A 569 7.20 18.47 16.91
C ASP A 569 7.08 17.03 17.43
N CYS A 570 5.95 16.66 18.06
CA CYS A 570 5.64 15.27 18.41
C CYS A 570 5.50 14.36 17.18
N PHE A 571 5.23 14.91 16.01
CA PHE A 571 4.98 14.18 14.78
C PHE A 571 6.09 14.32 13.73
N ASN A 572 6.92 15.35 13.85
CA ASN A 572 7.90 15.70 12.83
C ASN A 572 9.25 16.01 13.44
N TYR A 573 10.29 15.47 12.82
CA TYR A 573 11.64 15.93 13.11
C TYR A 573 11.91 17.31 12.49
N PRO A 574 12.77 18.14 13.12
CA PRO A 574 13.24 19.38 12.54
C PRO A 574 14.05 19.11 11.27
N GLU A 575 14.08 20.09 10.36
CA GLU A 575 14.74 19.91 9.05
C GLU A 575 16.25 19.63 9.15
N SER A 576 16.90 20.11 10.21
CA SER A 576 18.32 19.87 10.48
C SER A 576 18.67 18.38 10.56
N VAL A 577 17.72 17.53 10.98
CA VAL A 577 17.91 16.08 11.09
C VAL A 577 18.17 15.42 9.72
N LYS A 578 17.74 16.02 8.63
CA LYS A 578 18.03 15.56 7.26
C LYS A 578 19.55 15.49 6.98
N GLN A 579 20.38 16.23 7.73
CA GLN A 579 21.84 16.12 7.62
C GLN A 579 22.35 14.70 7.93
N ASN A 580 21.67 13.94 8.78
CA ASN A 580 22.03 12.55 9.06
C ASN A 580 21.92 11.66 7.83
N PHE A 581 20.89 11.88 7.00
CA PHE A 581 20.79 11.18 5.71
C PHE A 581 22.00 11.46 4.82
N TYR A 582 22.42 12.72 4.70
CA TYR A 582 23.59 13.05 3.89
C TYR A 582 24.90 12.51 4.47
N ASN A 583 25.03 12.48 5.78
CA ASN A 583 26.19 11.89 6.45
C ASN A 583 26.26 10.38 6.18
N TYR A 584 25.11 9.70 6.24
CA TYR A 584 25.01 8.28 5.89
C TYR A 584 25.38 8.02 4.42
N ILE A 585 24.85 8.79 3.48
CA ILE A 585 25.21 8.68 2.06
C ILE A 585 26.71 8.90 1.84
N ASN A 586 27.30 9.93 2.46
CA ASN A 586 28.74 10.19 2.40
C ASN A 586 29.55 8.97 2.86
N LYS A 587 29.19 8.38 4.00
CA LYS A 587 29.83 7.17 4.54
C LYS A 587 29.77 6.02 3.52
N CYS A 588 28.59 5.77 2.91
CA CYS A 588 28.40 4.74 1.90
C CYS A 588 29.22 4.98 0.62
N LEU A 589 29.34 6.22 0.21
CA LEU A 589 30.09 6.61 -0.98
C LEU A 589 31.61 6.68 -0.75
N SER A 590 32.07 6.72 0.49
CA SER A 590 33.49 6.77 0.83
C SER A 590 34.11 5.39 1.09
N SER A 591 33.28 4.40 1.41
CA SER A 591 33.65 2.98 1.52
C SER A 591 33.73 2.33 0.15
#